data_a98e65b9dec2cb1f192a5d04ce78388a
#
_entry.id   a98e65b9dec2cb1f192a5d04ce78388a
#
_cell.length_a   1.000
_cell.length_b   1.000
_cell.length_c   1.000
_cell.angle_alpha   90.00
_cell.angle_beta   90.00
_cell.angle_gamma   90.00
#
_symmetry.space_group_name_H-M   'P 1'
#
loop_
_entity.id
_entity.type
_entity.pdbx_description
1 polymer ?
#
loop_
_entity_poly.entity_id
_entity_poly.type
_entity_poly.pdbx_seq_one_letter_code
_entity_poly.pdbx_strand_id
1 'polypeptide(L)'
;MASTKLNKFEFLWKVLGGPELQKEYRFDPTRRWRVDYFANGVAVEIEGAIWVQGRHTRPSGFMKDIEKYNRLAEKGILLFRVPAHQITAKWIEPIIQTMKGKQ
;
A
#
# COMPACT_ATOMS: atom_id res chain seq x y z
N MET A 1 -13.61 -10.95 -9.81
CA MET A 1 -13.81 -10.93 -8.37
C MET A 1 -12.59 -10.39 -7.65
N ALA A 2 -12.80 -9.55 -6.67
CA ALA A 2 -11.70 -8.98 -5.94
C ALA A 2 -10.94 -10.03 -5.17
N SER A 3 -9.67 -9.77 -4.92
CA SER A 3 -8.84 -10.66 -4.12
C SER A 3 -9.42 -10.78 -2.72
N THR A 4 -9.50 -12.01 -2.20
CA THR A 4 -9.97 -12.20 -0.83
C THR A 4 -9.09 -11.48 0.17
N LYS A 5 -7.79 -11.36 -0.12
CA LYS A 5 -6.87 -10.67 0.78
C LYS A 5 -7.15 -9.17 0.82
N LEU A 6 -7.42 -8.57 -0.33
CA LEU A 6 -7.78 -7.16 -0.36
C LEU A 6 -9.13 -6.93 0.33
N ASN A 7 -10.08 -7.85 0.12
CA ASN A 7 -11.36 -7.74 0.79
C ASN A 7 -11.21 -7.83 2.30
N LYS A 8 -10.32 -8.72 2.74
CA LYS A 8 -10.06 -8.85 4.17
C LYS A 8 -9.47 -7.56 4.73
N PHE A 9 -8.55 -6.95 3.99
CA PHE A 9 -7.95 -5.70 4.43
C PHE A 9 -9.04 -4.62 4.57
N GLU A 10 -9.89 -4.49 3.56
CA GLU A 10 -10.92 -3.45 3.58
C GLU A 10 -11.91 -3.68 4.71
N PHE A 11 -12.28 -4.92 4.96
CA PHE A 11 -13.17 -5.25 6.05
C PHE A 11 -12.56 -4.86 7.39
N LEU A 12 -11.34 -5.29 7.63
CA LEU A 12 -10.68 -5.02 8.90
C LEU A 12 -10.40 -3.53 9.08
N TRP A 13 -10.06 -2.86 7.99
CA TRP A 13 -9.85 -1.42 8.01
C TRP A 13 -11.10 -0.70 8.52
N LYS A 14 -12.23 -1.11 8.00
CA LYS A 14 -13.51 -0.50 8.39
C LYS A 14 -13.83 -0.80 9.84
N VAL A 15 -13.65 -2.06 10.24
CA VAL A 15 -13.93 -2.45 11.63
C VAL A 15 -13.08 -1.64 12.60
N LEU A 16 -11.85 -1.38 12.25
CA LEU A 16 -10.94 -0.63 13.11
C LEU A 16 -11.10 0.88 13.01
N GLY A 17 -12.05 1.36 12.21
CA GLY A 17 -12.35 2.77 12.16
C GLY A 17 -11.43 3.59 11.29
N GLY A 18 -10.83 3.00 10.28
CA GLY A 18 -9.95 3.73 9.39
C GLY A 18 -10.69 4.74 8.52
N PRO A 19 -10.02 5.79 8.11
CA PRO A 19 -10.64 6.79 7.22
C PRO A 19 -10.93 6.22 5.85
N GLU A 20 -11.74 6.93 5.09
CA GLU A 20 -12.08 6.49 3.74
C GLU A 20 -10.82 6.46 2.87
N LEU A 21 -10.68 5.39 2.10
CA LEU A 21 -9.51 5.18 1.26
C LEU A 21 -9.84 5.35 -0.21
N GLN A 22 -8.90 5.95 -0.95
CA GLN A 22 -8.95 5.91 -2.40
C GLN A 22 -8.22 4.65 -2.84
N LYS A 23 -8.87 3.85 -3.67
CA LYS A 23 -8.30 2.59 -4.13
C LYS A 23 -7.58 2.78 -5.45
N GLU A 24 -6.52 2.01 -5.67
CA GLU A 24 -5.78 2.04 -6.92
C GLU A 24 -5.41 3.48 -7.29
N TYR A 25 -4.83 4.17 -6.33
CA TYR A 25 -4.56 5.60 -6.48
C TYR A 25 -3.31 5.86 -7.32
N ARG A 26 -3.48 6.65 -8.37
CA ARG A 26 -2.35 7.10 -9.19
C ARG A 26 -1.80 8.37 -8.58
N PHE A 27 -0.58 8.29 -8.12
CA PHE A 27 0.04 9.43 -7.42
C PHE A 27 0.94 10.27 -8.31
N ASP A 28 1.15 9.88 -9.56
CA ASP A 28 2.06 10.59 -10.46
C ASP A 28 1.36 10.82 -11.80
N PRO A 29 1.24 12.08 -12.25
CA PRO A 29 0.52 12.35 -13.49
C PRO A 29 1.26 11.86 -14.73
N THR A 30 2.57 11.64 -14.66
CA THR A 30 3.37 11.24 -15.82
C THR A 30 3.68 9.76 -15.87
N ARG A 31 3.42 9.03 -14.81
CA ARG A 31 3.68 7.60 -14.75
C ARG A 31 2.39 6.86 -14.41
N ARG A 32 2.36 5.58 -14.71
CA ARG A 32 1.16 4.78 -14.44
C ARG A 32 1.20 4.07 -13.10
N TRP A 33 2.13 4.44 -12.26
CA TRP A 33 2.23 3.85 -10.94
C TRP A 33 0.99 4.08 -10.12
N ARG A 34 0.62 3.09 -9.35
CA ARG A 34 -0.50 3.18 -8.41
C ARG A 34 -0.10 2.57 -7.08
N VAL A 35 -0.79 3.00 -6.04
CA VAL A 35 -0.72 2.33 -4.75
C VAL A 35 -2.09 1.74 -4.48
N ASP A 36 -2.13 0.64 -3.73
CA ASP A 36 -3.41 -0.04 -3.52
C ASP A 36 -4.42 0.85 -2.82
N TYR A 37 -3.98 1.60 -1.82
CA TYR A 37 -4.86 2.48 -1.05
C TYR A 37 -4.14 3.76 -0.69
N PHE A 38 -4.91 4.84 -0.56
CA PHE A 38 -4.34 6.14 -0.26
C PHE A 38 -5.34 7.00 0.49
N ALA A 39 -4.86 7.69 1.53
CA ALA A 39 -5.65 8.71 2.23
C ALA A 39 -4.70 9.60 3.02
N ASN A 40 -5.01 10.89 3.07
CA ASN A 40 -4.30 11.84 3.95
C ASN A 40 -2.78 11.81 3.78
N GLY A 41 -2.31 11.67 2.54
CA GLY A 41 -0.88 11.67 2.29
C GLY A 41 -0.17 10.37 2.62
N VAL A 42 -0.92 9.32 2.92
CA VAL A 42 -0.38 8.02 3.30
C VAL A 42 -0.85 6.96 2.33
N ALA A 43 0.08 6.20 1.80
CA ALA A 43 -0.21 5.11 0.86
C ALA A 43 -0.05 3.76 1.55
N VAL A 44 -0.83 2.81 1.12
CA VAL A 44 -0.73 1.44 1.62
C VAL A 44 -0.65 0.48 0.45
N GLU A 45 0.29 -0.46 0.53
CA GLU A 45 0.39 -1.54 -0.45
C GLU A 45 0.30 -2.88 0.24
N ILE A 46 -0.48 -3.77 -0.34
CA ILE A 46 -0.60 -5.14 0.16
C ILE A 46 0.40 -6.00 -0.60
N GLU A 47 1.41 -6.45 0.12
CA GLU A 47 2.51 -7.19 -0.51
C GLU A 47 2.25 -8.67 -0.46
N GLY A 48 2.05 -9.25 -1.62
CA GLY A 48 1.87 -10.69 -1.72
C GLY A 48 2.93 -11.30 -2.59
N ALA A 49 2.98 -12.65 -2.57
CA ALA A 49 3.82 -13.40 -3.49
C ALA A 49 5.31 -13.04 -3.46
N ILE A 50 5.76 -12.44 -2.39
CA ILE A 50 7.18 -12.09 -2.28
C ILE A 50 8.05 -13.32 -2.15
N TRP A 51 7.44 -14.44 -1.83
CA TRP A 51 8.17 -15.70 -1.66
C TRP A 51 8.28 -16.50 -2.93
N VAL A 52 7.75 -15.99 -4.02
CA VAL A 52 7.82 -16.72 -5.28
C VAL A 52 9.27 -16.74 -5.71
N GLN A 53 9.75 -17.94 -5.94
CA GLN A 53 11.17 -18.16 -6.19
C GLN A 53 11.73 -17.28 -7.29
N GLY A 54 12.72 -16.49 -6.94
CA GLY A 54 13.52 -15.77 -7.89
C GLY A 54 12.84 -14.64 -8.65
N ARG A 55 11.52 -14.54 -8.58
CA ARG A 55 10.86 -13.55 -9.40
C ARG A 55 11.10 -12.14 -8.94
N HIS A 56 11.13 -11.95 -7.65
CA HIS A 56 11.33 -10.63 -7.08
C HIS A 56 12.75 -10.11 -7.32
N THR A 57 13.62 -10.96 -7.82
CA THR A 57 15.00 -10.55 -8.05
C THR A 57 15.27 -10.12 -9.47
N ARG A 58 14.26 -10.06 -10.33
CA ARG A 58 14.45 -9.59 -11.69
C ARG A 58 14.98 -8.15 -11.66
N PRO A 59 16.11 -7.88 -12.29
CA PRO A 59 16.68 -6.54 -12.25
C PRO A 59 15.74 -5.45 -12.72
N SER A 60 15.00 -5.68 -13.81
CA SER A 60 14.11 -4.64 -14.35
C SER A 60 12.97 -4.33 -13.39
N GLY A 61 12.39 -5.37 -12.78
CA GLY A 61 11.32 -5.17 -11.81
C GLY A 61 11.81 -4.46 -10.56
N PHE A 62 12.98 -4.84 -10.11
CA PHE A 62 13.58 -4.25 -8.95
C PHE A 62 13.83 -2.74 -9.16
N MET A 63 14.36 -2.38 -10.32
CA MET A 63 14.64 -0.98 -10.63
C MET A 63 13.36 -0.15 -10.70
N LYS A 64 12.31 -0.71 -11.28
CA LYS A 64 11.03 0.01 -11.34
C LYS A 64 10.48 0.27 -9.95
N ASP A 65 10.64 -0.68 -9.05
CA ASP A 65 10.18 -0.49 -7.68
C ASP A 65 10.95 0.62 -6.98
N ILE A 66 12.26 0.67 -7.21
CA ILE A 66 13.08 1.72 -6.62
C ILE A 66 12.60 3.09 -7.10
N GLU A 67 12.36 3.21 -8.40
CA GLU A 67 11.90 4.49 -8.95
C GLU A 67 10.55 4.89 -8.38
N LYS A 68 9.63 3.94 -8.28
CA LYS A 68 8.31 4.21 -7.76
C LYS A 68 8.37 4.69 -6.32
N TYR A 69 9.14 3.99 -5.50
CA TYR A 69 9.22 4.33 -4.09
C TYR A 69 9.94 5.66 -3.87
N ASN A 70 10.95 5.94 -4.67
CA ASN A 70 11.61 7.24 -4.58
C ASN A 70 10.67 8.37 -4.95
N ARG A 71 9.82 8.16 -5.94
CA ARG A 71 8.87 9.19 -6.33
C ARG A 71 7.84 9.44 -5.23
N LEU A 72 7.42 8.38 -4.55
CA LEU A 72 6.52 8.56 -3.40
C LEU A 72 7.19 9.43 -2.35
N ALA A 73 8.45 9.16 -2.06
CA ALA A 73 9.18 9.94 -1.08
C ALA A 73 9.32 11.39 -1.52
N GLU A 74 9.63 11.61 -2.80
CA GLU A 74 9.75 12.97 -3.32
C GLU A 74 8.47 13.78 -3.17
N LYS A 75 7.34 13.09 -3.28
CA LYS A 75 6.04 13.74 -3.14
C LYS A 75 5.58 13.85 -1.69
N GLY A 76 6.40 13.39 -0.77
CA GLY A 76 6.05 13.45 0.64
C GLY A 76 4.98 12.47 1.04
N ILE A 77 4.80 11.41 0.27
CA ILE A 77 3.80 10.38 0.58
C ILE A 77 4.46 9.29 1.41
N LEU A 78 3.90 9.05 2.59
CA LEU A 78 4.37 7.96 3.43
C LEU A 78 3.82 6.65 2.91
N LEU A 79 4.66 5.63 2.84
CA LEU A 79 4.23 4.34 2.34
C LEU A 79 4.29 3.30 3.44
N PHE A 80 3.18 2.62 3.65
CA PHE A 80 3.12 1.44 4.51
C PHE A 80 2.88 0.22 3.65
N ARG A 81 3.50 -0.89 4.05
CA ARG A 81 3.36 -2.15 3.32
C ARG A 81 2.82 -3.19 4.30
N VAL A 82 1.81 -3.91 3.88
CA VAL A 82 1.15 -4.91 4.71
C VAL A 82 1.31 -6.27 4.05
N PRO A 83 1.86 -7.26 4.76
CA PRO A 83 2.00 -8.57 4.13
C PRO A 83 0.64 -9.21 3.92
N ALA A 84 0.42 -9.69 2.70
CA ALA A 84 -0.89 -10.21 2.33
C ALA A 84 -1.29 -11.44 3.16
N HIS A 85 -0.31 -12.16 3.66
CA HIS A 85 -0.60 -13.37 4.45
C HIS A 85 -0.77 -13.07 5.94
N GLN A 86 -0.65 -11.80 6.36
CA GLN A 86 -0.79 -11.41 7.76
C GLN A 86 -1.59 -10.12 7.88
N ILE A 87 -2.75 -10.08 7.31
CA ILE A 87 -3.59 -8.88 7.40
C ILE A 87 -4.27 -8.90 8.76
N THR A 88 -3.68 -8.19 9.69
CA THR A 88 -4.12 -8.17 11.08
C THR A 88 -4.09 -6.74 11.62
N ALA A 89 -4.71 -6.53 12.77
CA ALA A 89 -4.74 -5.23 13.41
C ALA A 89 -3.35 -4.70 13.72
N LYS A 90 -2.42 -5.59 14.00
CA LYS A 90 -1.05 -5.20 14.28
C LYS A 90 -0.46 -4.34 13.17
N TRP A 91 -0.75 -4.71 11.92
CA TRP A 91 -0.23 -3.98 10.77
C TRP A 91 -1.07 -2.76 10.45
N ILE A 92 -2.37 -2.82 10.69
CA ILE A 92 -3.31 -1.81 10.24
C ILE A 92 -3.43 -0.63 11.21
N GLU A 93 -3.43 -0.89 12.50
CA GLU A 93 -3.64 0.18 13.47
C GLU A 93 -2.63 1.31 13.38
N PRO A 94 -1.32 1.03 13.22
CA PRO A 94 -0.37 2.13 13.08
C PRO A 94 -0.63 2.99 11.84
N ILE A 95 -1.12 2.37 10.77
CA ILE A 95 -1.43 3.11 9.56
C ILE A 95 -2.59 4.07 9.82
N ILE A 96 -3.64 3.56 10.46
CA ILE A 96 -4.80 4.39 10.77
C ILE A 96 -4.39 5.57 11.66
N GLN A 97 -3.59 5.32 12.67
CA GLN A 97 -3.14 6.39 13.54
C GLN A 97 -2.34 7.44 12.79
N THR A 98 -1.48 6.99 11.88
CA THR A 98 -0.69 7.91 11.08
C THR A 98 -1.58 8.77 10.19
N MET A 99 -2.57 8.16 9.55
CA MET A 99 -3.49 8.91 8.70
C MET A 99 -4.28 9.94 9.50
N LYS A 100 -4.74 9.56 10.69
CA LYS A 100 -5.52 10.47 11.53
C LYS A 100 -4.67 11.64 11.99
N GLY A 101 -3.41 11.41 12.26
CA GLY A 101 -2.52 12.46 12.68
C GLY A 101 -2.21 13.48 11.60
N LYS A 102 -2.51 13.15 10.34
CA LYS A 102 -2.22 14.04 9.21
C LYS A 102 -3.46 14.79 8.71
N GLN A 103 -4.55 14.67 9.38
CA GLN A 103 -5.75 15.40 9.01
C GLN A 103 -5.65 16.88 9.35
#